data_f8da579960dbf25dcbfe844e3a73b052
#
_entry.id   f8da579960dbf25dcbfe844e3a73b052
#
_cell.length_a   1.000
_cell.length_b   1.000
_cell.length_c   1.000
_cell.angle_alpha   90.00
_cell.angle_beta   90.00
_cell.angle_gamma   90.00
#
_symmetry.space_group_name_H-M   'P 1'
#
loop_
_entity.id
_entity.type
_entity.pdbx_description
1 polymer ?
#
loop_
_entity_poly.entity_id
_entity_poly.type
_entity_poly.pdbx_seq_one_letter_code
_entity_poly.pdbx_strand_id
1 'polypeptide(L)'
;NYSMKNNKGGFMSLNKLNKALTQHVNDLEASGRAKGEEKVITKVIPPKDGKGPRYLLEGFGNQEFIRMNSNSYLGLSLRQDMIDAEEAGAKEFGVGPGAVRFINGTFKAHTDLEEKLANFHGREAGMIFSSAYVTSIGVIYPLTTKETVLISDELNHNCIINAIRLGKPVAKEIYSHNNMEELEQALERSVGKGKRALVITDGIFSMRGDHAPLDKLVEICE
;
A
#
# COMPACT_ATOMS: atom_id res chain seq x y z
N ASN A 1 38.56 11.12 -6.02
CA ASN A 1 38.87 11.73 -7.33
C ASN A 1 38.62 10.70 -8.44
N TYR A 2 37.38 10.57 -8.87
CA TYR A 2 37.05 9.89 -10.13
C TYR A 2 37.09 10.95 -11.24
N SER A 3 38.19 10.98 -12.00
CA SER A 3 38.28 11.75 -13.23
C SER A 3 37.39 11.12 -14.28
N MET A 4 36.22 11.72 -14.56
CA MET A 4 35.36 11.32 -15.68
C MET A 4 36.05 11.74 -16.99
N LYS A 5 36.58 10.77 -17.72
CA LYS A 5 37.03 10.97 -19.09
C LYS A 5 35.80 11.28 -19.97
N ASN A 6 35.84 12.40 -20.65
CA ASN A 6 34.88 12.85 -21.65
C ASN A 6 34.62 11.80 -22.73
N ASN A 7 33.53 11.07 -22.60
CA ASN A 7 33.01 10.21 -23.65
C ASN A 7 31.82 10.92 -24.30
N LYS A 8 32.01 11.50 -25.45
CA LYS A 8 31.08 12.37 -26.19
C LYS A 8 29.77 11.68 -26.64
N GLY A 9 29.56 10.42 -26.31
CA GLY A 9 28.36 9.65 -26.70
C GLY A 9 27.27 9.46 -25.63
N GLY A 10 27.61 9.64 -24.34
CA GLY A 10 26.69 9.26 -23.24
C GLY A 10 25.85 10.41 -22.66
N PHE A 11 26.23 11.65 -22.82
CA PHE A 11 25.58 12.78 -22.15
C PHE A 11 24.31 13.31 -22.81
N MET A 12 24.03 12.94 -24.07
CA MET A 12 22.83 13.38 -24.76
C MET A 12 21.53 12.76 -24.19
N SER A 13 21.61 11.63 -23.48
CA SER A 13 20.45 10.96 -22.92
C SER A 13 19.91 11.64 -21.66
N LEU A 14 20.79 12.09 -20.74
CA LEU A 14 20.39 12.75 -19.48
C LEU A 14 19.74 14.11 -19.72
N ASN A 15 20.27 14.92 -20.63
CA ASN A 15 19.68 16.21 -20.96
C ASN A 15 18.28 16.07 -21.58
N LYS A 16 18.09 15.07 -22.44
CA LYS A 16 16.75 14.76 -23.00
C LYS A 16 15.79 14.27 -21.93
N LEU A 17 16.26 13.39 -21.05
CA LEU A 17 15.45 12.90 -19.94
C LEU A 17 15.07 14.04 -18.99
N ASN A 18 16.02 14.86 -18.58
CA ASN A 18 15.77 16.00 -17.69
C ASN A 18 14.74 16.97 -18.31
N LYS A 19 14.86 17.29 -19.61
CA LYS A 19 13.90 18.13 -20.30
C LYS A 19 12.49 17.50 -20.31
N ALA A 20 12.39 16.20 -20.57
CA ALA A 20 11.11 15.49 -20.56
C ALA A 20 10.49 15.45 -19.15
N LEU A 21 11.30 15.21 -18.10
CA LEU A 21 10.82 15.21 -16.72
C LEU A 21 10.38 16.60 -16.26
N THR A 22 11.16 17.66 -16.60
CA THR A 22 10.76 19.04 -16.31
C THR A 22 9.44 19.39 -16.98
N GLN A 23 9.28 19.03 -18.26
CA GLN A 23 8.01 19.27 -18.95
C GLN A 23 6.84 18.52 -18.27
N HIS A 24 7.06 17.26 -17.89
CA HIS A 24 6.03 16.48 -17.20
C HIS A 24 5.63 17.09 -15.84
N VAL A 25 6.60 17.60 -15.06
CA VAL A 25 6.32 18.29 -13.79
C VAL A 25 5.50 19.57 -14.06
N ASN A 26 5.91 20.37 -15.02
CA ASN A 26 5.17 21.59 -15.39
C ASN A 26 3.72 21.29 -15.84
N ASP A 27 3.51 20.20 -16.58
CA ASP A 27 2.19 19.76 -17.01
C ASP A 27 1.32 19.31 -15.80
N LEU A 28 1.92 18.65 -14.81
CA LEU A 28 1.24 18.29 -13.56
C LEU A 28 0.85 19.54 -12.76
N GLU A 29 1.75 20.52 -12.65
CA GLU A 29 1.48 21.80 -11.98
C GLU A 29 0.36 22.58 -12.69
N ALA A 30 0.45 22.72 -14.00
CA ALA A 30 -0.56 23.42 -14.80
C ALA A 30 -1.94 22.78 -14.73
N SER A 31 -2.01 21.44 -14.54
CA SER A 31 -3.27 20.69 -14.39
C SER A 31 -3.76 20.58 -12.95
N GLY A 32 -3.06 21.19 -11.96
CA GLY A 32 -3.39 21.09 -10.53
C GLY A 32 -3.22 19.69 -9.94
N ARG A 33 -2.47 18.81 -10.61
CA ARG A 33 -2.21 17.42 -10.16
C ARG A 33 -0.86 17.24 -9.50
N ALA A 34 -0.01 18.26 -9.51
CA ALA A 34 1.24 18.22 -8.78
C ALA A 34 0.99 18.13 -7.28
N LYS A 35 1.76 17.29 -6.59
CA LYS A 35 1.78 17.28 -5.13
C LYS A 35 2.50 18.53 -4.65
N GLY A 36 1.92 19.23 -3.68
CA GLY A 36 2.57 20.39 -3.08
C GLY A 36 3.84 20.01 -2.30
N GLU A 37 4.50 21.01 -1.74
CA GLU A 37 5.67 20.81 -0.89
C GLU A 37 5.34 19.94 0.34
N GLU A 38 6.25 19.06 0.68
CA GLU A 38 6.13 18.25 1.90
C GLU A 38 6.23 19.13 3.15
N LYS A 39 5.37 18.85 4.13
CA LYS A 39 5.44 19.49 5.45
C LYS A 39 6.27 18.63 6.39
N VAL A 40 7.45 19.11 6.77
CA VAL A 40 8.39 18.38 7.61
C VAL A 40 7.99 18.50 9.07
N ILE A 41 7.78 17.36 9.74
CA ILE A 41 7.52 17.30 11.17
C ILE A 41 8.88 17.34 11.88
N THR A 42 9.10 18.39 12.68
CA THR A 42 10.35 18.59 13.44
C THR A 42 10.27 18.05 14.86
N LYS A 43 9.06 17.92 15.41
CA LYS A 43 8.85 17.40 16.78
C LYS A 43 7.46 16.78 16.92
N VAL A 44 7.41 15.70 17.67
CA VAL A 44 6.17 15.10 18.17
C VAL A 44 6.06 15.39 19.66
N ILE A 45 4.94 15.96 20.09
CA ILE A 45 4.59 16.17 21.49
C ILE A 45 3.60 15.05 21.83
N PRO A 46 3.95 14.12 22.73
CA PRO A 46 3.08 13.00 23.10
C PRO A 46 1.73 13.44 23.66
N PRO A 47 0.70 12.58 23.61
CA PRO A 47 -0.58 12.86 24.20
C PRO A 47 -0.43 13.09 25.72
N LYS A 48 -1.10 14.14 26.23
CA LYS A 48 -1.05 14.52 27.65
C LYS A 48 -2.36 15.19 28.06
N ASP A 49 -2.76 14.98 29.30
CA ASP A 49 -3.90 15.67 29.95
C ASP A 49 -5.21 15.56 29.13
N GLY A 50 -5.52 14.37 28.59
CA GLY A 50 -6.71 14.12 27.79
C GLY A 50 -6.65 14.71 26.37
N LYS A 51 -5.54 15.32 25.98
CA LYS A 51 -5.31 15.84 24.61
C LYS A 51 -4.51 14.84 23.80
N GLY A 52 -4.91 14.65 22.56
CA GLY A 52 -4.13 13.87 21.60
C GLY A 52 -2.78 14.52 21.28
N PRO A 53 -1.91 13.84 20.52
CA PRO A 53 -0.57 14.35 20.21
C PRO A 53 -0.61 15.66 19.42
N ARG A 54 0.46 16.43 19.52
CA ARG A 54 0.70 17.65 18.73
C ARG A 54 1.99 17.51 17.95
N TYR A 55 2.08 18.24 16.87
CA TYR A 55 3.21 18.19 15.95
C TYR A 55 3.73 19.60 15.68
N LEU A 56 5.03 19.78 15.70
CA LEU A 56 5.67 21.00 15.22
C LEU A 56 6.13 20.78 13.79
N LEU A 57 5.93 21.78 12.94
CA LEU A 57 6.31 21.73 11.53
C LEU A 57 7.43 22.71 11.24
N GLU A 58 8.31 22.36 10.33
CA GLU A 58 9.37 23.24 9.84
C GLU A 58 8.78 24.54 9.28
N GLY A 59 9.41 25.67 9.61
CA GLY A 59 8.98 27.00 9.17
C GLY A 59 7.84 27.63 9.99
N PHE A 60 7.26 26.90 10.97
CA PHE A 60 6.15 27.39 11.80
C PHE A 60 6.51 27.65 13.28
N GLY A 61 7.79 27.64 13.61
CA GLY A 61 8.26 27.89 14.97
C GLY A 61 7.67 26.90 15.99
N ASN A 62 7.10 27.42 17.07
CA ASN A 62 6.49 26.62 18.13
C ASN A 62 4.97 26.41 17.98
N GLN A 63 4.42 26.70 16.81
CA GLN A 63 3.00 26.46 16.57
C GLN A 63 2.69 24.96 16.59
N GLU A 64 1.71 24.57 17.41
CA GLU A 64 1.26 23.19 17.54
C GLU A 64 0.16 22.86 16.52
N PHE A 65 0.34 21.74 15.82
CA PHE A 65 -0.63 21.24 14.84
C PHE A 65 -1.25 19.92 15.30
N ILE A 66 -2.51 19.71 14.94
CA ILE A 66 -3.17 18.41 15.02
C ILE A 66 -3.05 17.73 13.66
N ARG A 67 -2.50 16.51 13.64
CA ARG A 67 -2.35 15.74 12.43
C ARG A 67 -3.62 14.93 12.16
N MET A 68 -4.46 15.39 11.22
CA MET A 68 -5.71 14.71 10.85
C MET A 68 -5.57 13.74 9.68
N ASN A 69 -4.44 13.75 8.97
CA ASN A 69 -4.15 12.96 7.77
C ASN A 69 -3.17 11.82 8.05
N SER A 70 -3.32 11.16 9.20
CA SER A 70 -2.41 10.10 9.65
C SER A 70 -3.02 8.72 9.44
N ASN A 71 -2.18 7.76 9.03
CA ASN A 71 -2.49 6.32 9.05
C ASN A 71 -2.07 5.64 10.37
N SER A 72 -1.91 6.41 11.46
CA SER A 72 -1.66 5.87 12.81
C SER A 72 -2.96 5.34 13.40
N TYR A 73 -3.42 4.21 12.91
CA TYR A 73 -4.66 3.59 13.35
C TYR A 73 -4.68 3.38 14.87
N LEU A 74 -5.82 3.73 15.52
CA LEU A 74 -6.05 3.62 16.96
C LEU A 74 -5.04 4.37 17.83
N GLY A 75 -4.23 5.27 17.26
CA GLY A 75 -3.19 6.00 17.98
C GLY A 75 -2.03 5.15 18.48
N LEU A 76 -1.85 3.94 17.95
CA LEU A 76 -0.87 2.96 18.43
C LEU A 76 0.58 3.43 18.27
N SER A 77 0.88 4.24 17.27
CA SER A 77 2.26 4.66 16.95
C SER A 77 2.97 5.48 18.05
N LEU A 78 2.23 6.01 19.02
CA LEU A 78 2.77 6.82 20.13
C LEU A 78 2.46 6.21 21.49
N ARG A 79 1.98 4.99 21.55
CA ARG A 79 1.78 4.28 22.80
C ARG A 79 3.12 3.79 23.35
N GLN A 80 3.33 4.00 24.65
CA GLN A 80 4.61 3.66 25.28
C GLN A 80 4.89 2.15 25.22
N ASP A 81 3.88 1.32 25.46
CA ASP A 81 4.02 -0.14 25.37
C ASP A 81 4.44 -0.64 23.98
N MET A 82 4.02 0.05 22.92
CA MET A 82 4.45 -0.26 21.55
C MET A 82 5.90 0.16 21.32
N ILE A 83 6.29 1.32 21.82
CA ILE A 83 7.68 1.82 21.75
C ILE A 83 8.61 0.89 22.52
N ASP A 84 8.24 0.50 23.75
CA ASP A 84 9.02 -0.40 24.58
C ASP A 84 9.19 -1.77 23.92
N ALA A 85 8.15 -2.28 23.26
CA ALA A 85 8.21 -3.55 22.53
C ALA A 85 9.12 -3.47 21.30
N GLU A 86 9.10 -2.35 20.56
CA GLU A 86 10.00 -2.10 19.43
C GLU A 86 11.46 -2.05 19.89
N GLU A 87 11.74 -1.29 20.96
CA GLU A 87 13.09 -1.20 21.53
C GLU A 87 13.61 -2.57 22.02
N ALA A 88 12.75 -3.34 22.67
CA ALA A 88 13.10 -4.69 23.11
C ALA A 88 13.43 -5.59 21.93
N GLY A 89 12.61 -5.59 20.89
CA GLY A 89 12.85 -6.34 19.66
C GLY A 89 14.14 -5.92 18.96
N ALA A 90 14.40 -4.61 18.88
CA ALA A 90 15.65 -4.11 18.28
C ALA A 90 16.89 -4.50 19.09
N LYS A 91 16.81 -4.55 20.41
CA LYS A 91 17.89 -5.01 21.29
C LYS A 91 18.16 -6.51 21.15
N GLU A 92 17.11 -7.32 20.97
CA GLU A 92 17.21 -8.78 20.86
C GLU A 92 17.67 -9.23 19.47
N PHE A 93 17.09 -8.66 18.41
CA PHE A 93 17.27 -9.13 17.03
C PHE A 93 18.06 -8.17 16.13
N GLY A 94 18.39 -6.98 16.60
CA GLY A 94 18.96 -5.91 15.76
C GLY A 94 17.90 -5.17 14.94
N VAL A 95 18.34 -4.24 14.08
CA VAL A 95 17.47 -3.34 13.30
C VAL A 95 17.05 -3.90 11.94
N GLY A 96 17.00 -5.20 11.81
CA GLY A 96 16.46 -5.87 10.62
C GLY A 96 17.14 -7.20 10.34
N PRO A 97 16.48 -8.08 9.58
CA PRO A 97 16.95 -9.46 9.40
C PRO A 97 18.18 -9.61 8.49
N GLY A 98 18.53 -8.57 7.72
CA GLY A 98 19.69 -8.60 6.82
C GLY A 98 19.58 -9.57 5.64
N ALA A 99 18.47 -10.31 5.53
CA ALA A 99 18.23 -11.29 4.47
C ALA A 99 16.74 -11.41 4.16
N VAL A 100 16.41 -11.99 3.01
CA VAL A 100 15.03 -12.36 2.67
C VAL A 100 14.57 -13.55 3.53
N ARG A 101 13.27 -13.67 3.73
CA ARG A 101 12.67 -14.64 4.68
C ARG A 101 13.17 -16.07 4.49
N PHE A 102 13.18 -16.57 3.28
CA PHE A 102 13.59 -17.96 3.00
C PHE A 102 15.12 -18.20 3.00
N ILE A 103 15.93 -17.13 3.05
CA ILE A 103 17.39 -17.22 3.19
C ILE A 103 17.79 -16.69 4.59
N ASN A 104 17.32 -17.35 5.62
CA ASN A 104 17.62 -17.04 7.04
C ASN A 104 17.20 -15.63 7.51
N GLY A 105 16.29 -14.94 6.81
CA GLY A 105 15.72 -13.66 7.22
C GLY A 105 14.43 -13.79 8.02
N THR A 106 14.00 -15.01 8.42
CA THR A 106 12.84 -15.21 9.27
C THR A 106 13.25 -15.27 10.72
N PHE A 107 12.86 -14.26 11.50
CA PHE A 107 13.07 -14.23 12.95
C PHE A 107 11.83 -14.75 13.69
N LYS A 108 12.00 -15.13 14.95
CA LYS A 108 10.90 -15.62 15.80
C LYS A 108 9.74 -14.60 15.87
N ALA A 109 10.05 -13.31 15.93
CA ALA A 109 9.05 -12.25 15.91
C ALA A 109 8.12 -12.28 14.68
N HIS A 110 8.61 -12.68 13.50
CA HIS A 110 7.78 -12.83 12.30
C HIS A 110 6.75 -13.96 12.46
N THR A 111 7.22 -15.14 12.87
CA THR A 111 6.36 -16.33 13.01
C THR A 111 5.34 -16.17 14.13
N ASP A 112 5.73 -15.54 15.24
CA ASP A 112 4.81 -15.27 16.36
C ASP A 112 3.71 -14.29 15.98
N LEU A 113 4.05 -13.26 15.19
CA LEU A 113 3.05 -12.31 14.69
C LEU A 113 2.11 -12.98 13.70
N GLU A 114 2.62 -13.80 12.78
CA GLU A 114 1.80 -14.55 11.82
C GLU A 114 0.82 -15.50 12.53
N GLU A 115 1.27 -16.22 13.54
CA GLU A 115 0.43 -17.10 14.36
C GLU A 115 -0.65 -16.30 15.13
N LYS A 116 -0.25 -15.19 15.78
CA LYS A 116 -1.19 -14.34 16.52
C LYS A 116 -2.26 -13.74 15.61
N LEU A 117 -1.89 -13.28 14.41
CA LEU A 117 -2.83 -12.73 13.45
C LEU A 117 -3.77 -13.81 12.91
N ALA A 118 -3.25 -15.01 12.59
CA ALA A 118 -4.07 -16.13 12.16
C ALA A 118 -5.11 -16.49 13.24
N ASN A 119 -4.69 -16.64 14.49
CA ASN A 119 -5.57 -16.93 15.62
C ASN A 119 -6.62 -15.82 15.86
N PHE A 120 -6.20 -14.54 15.78
CA PHE A 120 -7.11 -13.41 15.93
C PHE A 120 -8.22 -13.39 14.87
N HIS A 121 -7.90 -13.77 13.64
CA HIS A 121 -8.84 -13.83 12.54
C HIS A 121 -9.53 -15.20 12.38
N GLY A 122 -9.25 -16.17 13.23
CA GLY A 122 -9.81 -17.54 13.13
C GLY A 122 -9.40 -18.24 11.84
N ARG A 123 -8.14 -18.06 11.40
CA ARG A 123 -7.57 -18.65 10.19
C ARG A 123 -6.50 -19.66 10.53
N GLU A 124 -6.27 -20.61 9.62
CA GLU A 124 -5.27 -21.67 9.80
C GLU A 124 -3.84 -21.15 9.78
N ALA A 125 -3.57 -20.11 8.99
CA ALA A 125 -2.25 -19.51 8.83
C ALA A 125 -2.35 -18.02 8.51
N GLY A 126 -1.26 -17.29 8.78
CA GLY A 126 -1.06 -15.90 8.42
C GLY A 126 0.28 -15.70 7.72
N MET A 127 0.39 -14.68 6.93
CA MET A 127 1.64 -14.23 6.31
C MET A 127 1.73 -12.71 6.39
N ILE A 128 2.85 -12.20 6.89
CA ILE A 128 3.11 -10.77 6.97
C ILE A 128 4.02 -10.29 5.84
N PHE A 129 3.83 -9.04 5.46
CA PHE A 129 4.62 -8.33 4.45
C PHE A 129 5.09 -6.99 5.02
N SER A 130 6.08 -6.38 4.40
CA SER A 130 6.66 -5.10 4.84
C SER A 130 5.72 -3.89 4.71
N SER A 131 4.66 -4.00 3.94
CA SER A 131 3.63 -2.95 3.81
C SER A 131 2.36 -3.50 3.16
N ALA A 132 1.22 -2.81 3.33
CA ALA A 132 -0.03 -3.12 2.66
C ALA A 132 0.11 -3.08 1.12
N TYR A 133 0.92 -2.15 0.60
CA TYR A 133 1.19 -2.06 -0.83
C TYR A 133 1.87 -3.33 -1.36
N VAL A 134 2.92 -3.78 -0.68
CA VAL A 134 3.65 -5.01 -1.02
C VAL A 134 2.77 -6.24 -0.81
N THR A 135 1.89 -6.26 0.20
CA THR A 135 0.91 -7.34 0.41
C THR A 135 0.02 -7.50 -0.81
N SER A 136 -0.59 -6.41 -1.28
CA SER A 136 -1.48 -6.46 -2.45
C SER A 136 -0.75 -7.00 -3.69
N ILE A 137 0.46 -6.54 -3.97
CA ILE A 137 1.26 -7.04 -5.09
C ILE A 137 1.67 -8.50 -4.87
N GLY A 138 2.14 -8.84 -3.66
CA GLY A 138 2.63 -10.16 -3.31
C GLY A 138 1.55 -11.25 -3.30
N VAL A 139 0.28 -10.86 -3.15
CA VAL A 139 -0.86 -11.80 -3.16
C VAL A 139 -1.54 -11.83 -4.53
N ILE A 140 -1.92 -10.69 -5.09
CA ILE A 140 -2.71 -10.64 -6.32
C ILE A 140 -1.91 -11.13 -7.53
N TYR A 141 -0.65 -10.72 -7.64
CA TYR A 141 0.19 -11.09 -8.78
C TYR A 141 0.40 -12.62 -8.90
N PRO A 142 0.81 -13.37 -7.86
CA PRO A 142 0.98 -14.82 -7.95
C PRO A 142 -0.34 -15.57 -8.17
N LEU A 143 -1.46 -15.05 -7.66
CA LEU A 143 -2.79 -15.64 -7.86
C LEU A 143 -3.31 -15.42 -9.29
N THR A 144 -2.73 -14.47 -10.01
CA THR A 144 -3.14 -14.12 -11.38
C THR A 144 -2.33 -14.90 -12.41
N THR A 145 -3.00 -15.74 -13.16
CA THR A 145 -2.40 -16.50 -14.28
C THR A 145 -3.04 -16.11 -15.61
N LYS A 146 -2.50 -16.61 -16.71
CA LYS A 146 -3.10 -16.46 -18.06
C LYS A 146 -4.48 -17.14 -18.20
N GLU A 147 -4.94 -17.84 -17.18
CA GLU A 147 -6.24 -18.52 -17.13
C GLU A 147 -7.19 -17.84 -16.11
N THR A 148 -6.75 -16.72 -15.51
CA THR A 148 -7.54 -15.97 -14.52
C THR A 148 -8.22 -14.78 -15.17
N VAL A 149 -9.53 -14.63 -14.96
CA VAL A 149 -10.25 -13.37 -15.19
C VAL A 149 -10.19 -12.56 -13.90
N LEU A 150 -9.77 -11.31 -13.98
CA LEU A 150 -9.78 -10.38 -12.83
C LEU A 150 -10.99 -9.46 -12.92
N ILE A 151 -11.72 -9.37 -11.82
CA ILE A 151 -12.88 -8.48 -11.67
C ILE A 151 -12.58 -7.53 -10.51
N SER A 152 -12.65 -6.24 -10.75
CA SER A 152 -12.18 -5.21 -9.80
C SER A 152 -13.20 -4.08 -9.66
N ASP A 153 -13.43 -3.65 -8.41
CA ASP A 153 -14.10 -2.37 -8.16
C ASP A 153 -13.28 -1.23 -8.77
N GLU A 154 -13.95 -0.24 -9.38
CA GLU A 154 -13.31 0.89 -10.07
C GLU A 154 -12.51 1.80 -9.12
N LEU A 155 -12.88 1.88 -7.84
CA LEU A 155 -12.24 2.72 -6.83
C LEU A 155 -11.23 1.98 -5.95
N ASN A 156 -10.89 0.76 -6.29
CA ASN A 156 -9.85 0.03 -5.59
C ASN A 156 -8.54 0.83 -5.47
N HIS A 157 -7.87 0.67 -4.35
CA HIS A 157 -6.62 1.35 -4.06
C HIS A 157 -5.56 1.10 -5.15
N ASN A 158 -4.68 2.07 -5.36
CA ASN A 158 -3.63 2.03 -6.37
C ASN A 158 -2.73 0.78 -6.30
N CYS A 159 -2.50 0.21 -5.11
CA CYS A 159 -1.73 -1.04 -4.96
C CYS A 159 -2.43 -2.22 -5.65
N ILE A 160 -3.75 -2.33 -5.54
CA ILE A 160 -4.57 -3.35 -6.21
C ILE A 160 -4.52 -3.14 -7.72
N ILE A 161 -4.74 -1.90 -8.18
CA ILE A 161 -4.68 -1.54 -9.60
C ILE A 161 -3.31 -1.93 -10.21
N ASN A 162 -2.22 -1.62 -9.50
CA ASN A 162 -0.87 -1.96 -9.97
C ASN A 162 -0.59 -3.47 -9.93
N ALA A 163 -1.07 -4.17 -8.92
CA ALA A 163 -0.97 -5.62 -8.84
C ALA A 163 -1.70 -6.31 -10.02
N ILE A 164 -2.90 -5.84 -10.37
CA ILE A 164 -3.67 -6.31 -11.52
C ILE A 164 -2.91 -6.07 -12.84
N ARG A 165 -2.28 -4.90 -12.99
CA ARG A 165 -1.46 -4.59 -14.18
C ARG A 165 -0.27 -5.51 -14.34
N LEU A 166 0.36 -5.91 -13.23
CA LEU A 166 1.49 -6.84 -13.23
C LEU A 166 1.07 -8.27 -13.54
N GLY A 167 -0.11 -8.69 -13.09
CA GLY A 167 -0.58 -10.07 -13.15
C GLY A 167 -0.87 -10.61 -14.56
N LYS A 168 -1.14 -9.75 -15.55
CA LYS A 168 -1.46 -10.10 -16.94
C LYS A 168 -2.53 -11.20 -17.05
N PRO A 169 -3.75 -10.97 -16.51
CA PRO A 169 -4.85 -11.92 -16.60
C PRO A 169 -5.28 -12.15 -18.06
N VAL A 170 -6.04 -13.22 -18.31
CA VAL A 170 -6.64 -13.48 -19.63
C VAL A 170 -7.67 -12.42 -20.01
N ALA A 171 -8.41 -11.92 -19.03
CA ALA A 171 -9.36 -10.81 -19.18
C ALA A 171 -9.44 -10.01 -17.88
N LYS A 172 -9.86 -8.76 -18.02
CA LYS A 172 -10.10 -7.85 -16.89
C LYS A 172 -11.45 -7.18 -17.08
N GLU A 173 -12.28 -7.26 -16.04
CA GLU A 173 -13.55 -6.57 -15.92
C GLU A 173 -13.45 -5.55 -14.78
N ILE A 174 -14.06 -4.40 -14.95
CA ILE A 174 -14.18 -3.37 -13.92
C ILE A 174 -15.66 -3.10 -13.76
N TYR A 175 -16.15 -3.11 -12.52
CA TYR A 175 -17.51 -2.73 -12.19
C TYR A 175 -17.53 -1.40 -11.43
N SER A 176 -18.61 -0.65 -11.59
CA SER A 176 -18.81 0.63 -10.90
C SER A 176 -18.84 0.43 -9.39
N HIS A 177 -18.30 1.41 -8.68
CA HIS A 177 -18.09 1.33 -7.24
C HIS A 177 -19.31 0.84 -6.47
N ASN A 178 -19.13 -0.27 -5.73
CA ASN A 178 -20.16 -0.94 -4.93
C ASN A 178 -21.43 -1.35 -5.70
N ASN A 179 -21.37 -1.44 -7.03
CA ASN A 179 -22.51 -1.85 -7.85
C ASN A 179 -22.52 -3.38 -8.00
N MET A 180 -23.38 -4.04 -7.20
CA MET A 180 -23.47 -5.50 -7.17
C MET A 180 -24.11 -6.08 -8.43
N GLU A 181 -25.02 -5.36 -9.09
CA GLU A 181 -25.61 -5.79 -10.37
C GLU A 181 -24.55 -5.82 -11.49
N GLU A 182 -23.68 -4.80 -11.53
CA GLU A 182 -22.58 -4.80 -12.50
C GLU A 182 -21.51 -5.85 -12.18
N LEU A 183 -21.29 -6.17 -10.90
CA LEU A 183 -20.42 -7.27 -10.48
C LEU A 183 -20.97 -8.61 -11.02
N GLU A 184 -22.25 -8.90 -10.82
CA GLU A 184 -22.90 -10.10 -11.32
C GLU A 184 -22.77 -10.21 -12.86
N GLN A 185 -23.08 -9.13 -13.57
CA GLN A 185 -22.88 -9.06 -15.02
C GLN A 185 -21.42 -9.26 -15.45
N ALA A 186 -20.46 -8.76 -14.68
CA ALA A 186 -19.04 -8.97 -14.94
C ALA A 186 -18.63 -10.43 -14.75
N LEU A 187 -19.19 -11.11 -13.75
CA LEU A 187 -19.01 -12.55 -13.54
C LEU A 187 -19.62 -13.35 -14.69
N GLU A 188 -20.85 -13.05 -15.11
CA GLU A 188 -21.50 -13.68 -16.27
C GLU A 188 -20.67 -13.52 -17.54
N ARG A 189 -20.19 -12.30 -17.82
CA ARG A 189 -19.31 -12.03 -18.99
C ARG A 189 -17.99 -12.77 -18.89
N SER A 190 -17.58 -13.20 -17.72
CA SER A 190 -16.32 -13.90 -17.48
C SER A 190 -16.40 -15.41 -17.72
N VAL A 191 -17.60 -15.96 -17.80
CA VAL A 191 -17.83 -17.39 -18.07
C VAL A 191 -17.19 -17.78 -19.40
N GLY A 192 -16.36 -18.81 -19.37
CA GLY A 192 -15.67 -19.35 -20.56
C GLY A 192 -14.44 -18.54 -21.02
N LYS A 193 -14.15 -17.36 -20.42
CA LYS A 193 -12.93 -16.60 -20.76
C LYS A 193 -11.67 -17.11 -20.05
N GLY A 194 -11.82 -17.73 -18.92
CA GLY A 194 -10.74 -18.30 -18.11
C GLY A 194 -11.20 -19.51 -17.31
N LYS A 195 -10.27 -20.15 -16.61
CA LYS A 195 -10.60 -21.28 -15.73
C LYS A 195 -11.11 -20.83 -14.35
N ARG A 196 -10.86 -19.58 -13.97
CA ARG A 196 -11.32 -18.99 -12.72
C ARG A 196 -11.51 -17.48 -12.85
N ALA A 197 -12.43 -16.94 -12.08
CA ALA A 197 -12.55 -15.52 -11.80
C ALA A 197 -11.95 -15.21 -10.43
N LEU A 198 -11.30 -14.04 -10.32
CA LEU A 198 -10.80 -13.51 -9.06
C LEU A 198 -11.40 -12.11 -8.88
N VAL A 199 -12.33 -11.98 -7.96
CA VAL A 199 -12.95 -10.71 -7.58
C VAL A 199 -12.09 -10.04 -6.52
N ILE A 200 -11.77 -8.76 -6.70
CA ILE A 200 -10.90 -8.00 -5.81
C ILE A 200 -11.56 -6.68 -5.46
N THR A 201 -11.68 -6.40 -4.16
CA THR A 201 -12.19 -5.13 -3.64
C THR A 201 -11.44 -4.72 -2.37
N ASP A 202 -11.39 -3.41 -2.09
CA ASP A 202 -11.07 -2.91 -0.76
C ASP A 202 -12.27 -3.17 0.18
N GLY A 203 -12.01 -3.53 1.42
CA GLY A 203 -13.07 -3.66 2.43
C GLY A 203 -13.58 -2.30 2.90
N ILE A 204 -12.65 -1.32 2.99
CA ILE A 204 -12.94 0.09 3.29
C ILE A 204 -12.15 0.94 2.29
N PHE A 205 -12.82 1.78 1.55
CA PHE A 205 -12.22 2.64 0.52
C PHE A 205 -11.62 3.89 1.15
N SER A 206 -10.30 4.02 1.12
CA SER A 206 -9.55 5.00 1.89
C SER A 206 -9.88 6.46 1.59
N MET A 207 -10.26 6.79 0.34
CA MET A 207 -10.56 8.16 -0.07
C MET A 207 -12.00 8.59 0.26
N ARG A 208 -12.92 7.64 0.37
CA ARG A 208 -14.35 7.89 0.61
C ARG A 208 -14.76 7.52 2.03
N GLY A 209 -14.13 6.51 2.63
CA GLY A 209 -14.45 5.99 3.94
C GLY A 209 -15.68 5.08 3.96
N ASP A 210 -16.22 4.72 2.81
CA ASP A 210 -17.31 3.76 2.67
C ASP A 210 -16.81 2.31 2.65
N HIS A 211 -17.73 1.37 2.85
CA HIS A 211 -17.46 -0.05 2.92
C HIS A 211 -17.91 -0.78 1.66
N ALA A 212 -17.20 -1.83 1.27
CA ALA A 212 -17.73 -2.79 0.33
C ALA A 212 -18.86 -3.61 1.02
N PRO A 213 -19.96 -3.90 0.31
CA PRO A 213 -21.01 -4.81 0.81
C PRO A 213 -20.56 -6.28 0.70
N LEU A 214 -19.62 -6.67 1.59
CA LEU A 214 -18.89 -7.95 1.50
C LEU A 214 -19.80 -9.17 1.58
N ASP A 215 -20.89 -9.09 2.33
CA ASP A 215 -21.93 -10.12 2.45
C ASP A 215 -22.56 -10.43 1.09
N LYS A 216 -23.04 -9.40 0.40
CA LYS A 216 -23.61 -9.52 -0.95
C LYS A 216 -22.57 -9.95 -1.99
N LEU A 217 -21.35 -9.44 -1.86
CA LEU A 217 -20.27 -9.80 -2.76
C LEU A 217 -19.94 -11.29 -2.67
N VAL A 218 -19.87 -11.84 -1.46
CA VAL A 218 -19.65 -13.27 -1.25
C VAL A 218 -20.82 -14.08 -1.82
N GLU A 219 -22.08 -13.69 -1.53
CA GLU A 219 -23.29 -14.35 -2.05
C GLU A 219 -23.31 -14.42 -3.59
N ILE A 220 -22.89 -13.36 -4.27
CA ILE A 220 -22.82 -13.33 -5.75
C ILE A 220 -21.68 -14.20 -6.29
N CYS A 221 -20.58 -14.38 -5.53
CA CYS A 221 -19.42 -15.15 -5.95
C CYS A 221 -19.56 -16.68 -5.68
N GLU A 222 -20.49 -17.10 -4.84
CA GLU A 222 -20.81 -18.52 -4.55
C GLU A 222 -21.77 -19.11 -5.59
#